data_89e72d614cc21fa35a564217edb17ea2
#
_entry.id   89e72d614cc21fa35a564217edb17ea2
#
_cell.length_a   1.000
_cell.length_b   1.000
_cell.length_c   1.000
_cell.angle_alpha   90.00
_cell.angle_beta   90.00
_cell.angle_gamma   90.00
#
_symmetry.space_group_name_H-M   'P 1'
#
loop_
_entity.id
_entity.type
_entity.pdbx_description
1 polymer ?
#
loop_
_entity_poly.entity_id
_entity_poly.type
_entity_poly.pdbx_seq_one_letter_code
_entity_poly.pdbx_strand_id
1 'polypeptide(L)'
;MRENTSVHRLLRQVLSLCLAVVLAVSLCVPALAAQKNYSASDYVQRLKDSVRGSATVDLDAGKDPNEVVRAMVVTDVPAAVEQAGTVTYTAAVQSAEARTLRSQESVIRQVRRITGSSVINQSGYLVSAFSMDMTRAQMKQVAALDGVVSVSEVTTYKARMTSAKEMTSAMELWKAENGGSTGEGIVVAVIDSGINYTHPDMQMRQDARLKYTKADMEAKIAALGYGKYYTDKVPFGFSYVDEDDINNRQVTHGLHVSGIVAANGDEENGGVAGVAPDAQLFAMQVFGSTGSGFNDDIIRAVEDSVKLGADILNLSLGGTAGFYSDADYLQKALAYAEENGAVVCVAAGNDGTSASDTGVNTNDWGVIDTGAVSNPATYPGALSVASVDNSMLRGKSVTITSGKDTVYSGVVMDFSQGNHTDWTSLGEVPILEFGYGDLFEDIFPKLSTLPEGPYVALVQRGKDISFEDKINYLMGMCHASAVIVYNNEATDEVPTNVSAESASQYTAMMVSGNTGASLMELVQAGATVSFDGLHDVVYPNEATGGCVSTFSSWGSTPTLDIKPEISAP
;
A
#
# COMPACT_ATOMS: atom_id res chain seq x y z
N MET A 1 -46.35 -50.19 -9.51
CA MET A 1 -46.20 -49.68 -8.12
C MET A 1 -44.91 -50.13 -7.48
N ARG A 2 -43.78 -50.15 -8.17
CA ARG A 2 -42.46 -50.52 -7.58
C ARG A 2 -41.34 -49.50 -7.83
N GLU A 3 -41.61 -48.34 -8.45
CA GLU A 3 -40.57 -47.31 -8.75
C GLU A 3 -40.49 -46.17 -7.74
N ASN A 4 -41.48 -46.03 -6.85
CA ASN A 4 -41.50 -44.90 -5.93
C ASN A 4 -40.73 -45.12 -4.61
N THR A 5 -40.28 -46.32 -4.32
CA THR A 5 -39.55 -46.63 -3.06
C THR A 5 -38.06 -46.36 -3.12
N SER A 6 -37.46 -46.33 -4.32
CA SER A 6 -36.01 -46.05 -4.48
C SER A 6 -35.71 -44.56 -4.39
N VAL A 7 -36.57 -43.72 -4.98
CA VAL A 7 -36.43 -42.25 -4.96
C VAL A 7 -36.61 -41.70 -3.52
N HIS A 8 -37.61 -42.20 -2.78
CA HIS A 8 -37.78 -41.81 -1.38
C HIS A 8 -36.64 -42.28 -0.46
N ARG A 9 -36.00 -43.40 -0.79
CA ARG A 9 -34.83 -43.88 -0.04
C ARG A 9 -33.60 -43.04 -0.33
N LEU A 10 -33.39 -42.63 -1.60
CA LEU A 10 -32.31 -41.74 -2.00
C LEU A 10 -32.50 -40.33 -1.40
N LEU A 11 -33.74 -39.78 -1.45
CA LEU A 11 -34.04 -38.47 -0.83
C LEU A 11 -33.79 -38.49 0.68
N ARG A 12 -34.16 -39.57 1.39
CA ARG A 12 -33.87 -39.69 2.83
C ARG A 12 -32.38 -39.81 3.11
N GLN A 13 -31.61 -40.51 2.27
CA GLN A 13 -30.15 -40.61 2.42
C GLN A 13 -29.47 -39.25 2.16
N VAL A 14 -29.89 -38.52 1.10
CA VAL A 14 -29.38 -37.19 0.82
C VAL A 14 -29.76 -36.20 1.93
N LEU A 15 -31.00 -36.24 2.43
CA LEU A 15 -31.45 -35.38 3.54
C LEU A 15 -30.69 -35.69 4.84
N SER A 16 -30.42 -36.98 5.12
CA SER A 16 -29.62 -37.39 6.28
C SER A 16 -28.16 -36.96 6.16
N LEU A 17 -27.60 -37.02 4.94
CA LEU A 17 -26.23 -36.53 4.67
C LEU A 17 -26.14 -35.03 4.81
N CYS A 18 -27.09 -34.27 4.25
CA CYS A 18 -27.16 -32.82 4.41
C CYS A 18 -27.34 -32.41 5.89
N LEU A 19 -28.18 -33.14 6.64
CA LEU A 19 -28.37 -32.88 8.07
C LEU A 19 -27.12 -33.21 8.89
N ALA A 20 -26.40 -34.27 8.53
CA ALA A 20 -25.11 -34.64 9.15
C ALA A 20 -24.02 -33.61 8.85
N VAL A 21 -23.96 -33.07 7.62
CA VAL A 21 -23.04 -32.00 7.22
C VAL A 21 -23.39 -30.69 7.95
N VAL A 22 -24.67 -30.33 8.03
CA VAL A 22 -25.12 -29.14 8.77
C VAL A 22 -24.83 -29.30 10.27
N LEU A 23 -25.02 -30.47 10.86
CA LEU A 23 -24.66 -30.74 12.26
C LEU A 23 -23.14 -30.75 12.48
N ALA A 24 -22.36 -31.29 11.54
CA ALA A 24 -20.91 -31.25 11.60
C ALA A 24 -20.38 -29.81 11.48
N VAL A 25 -20.93 -29.01 10.54
CA VAL A 25 -20.61 -27.58 10.42
C VAL A 25 -21.06 -26.80 11.65
N SER A 26 -22.24 -27.12 12.22
CA SER A 26 -22.72 -26.46 13.45
C SER A 26 -21.95 -26.85 14.72
N LEU A 27 -21.29 -28.02 14.71
CA LEU A 27 -20.39 -28.44 15.80
C LEU A 27 -18.94 -27.97 15.58
N CYS A 28 -18.56 -27.67 14.33
CA CYS A 28 -17.27 -27.08 14.01
C CYS A 28 -17.23 -25.55 14.19
N VAL A 29 -18.38 -24.87 14.05
CA VAL A 29 -18.48 -23.42 14.26
C VAL A 29 -18.04 -22.97 15.67
N PRO A 30 -18.31 -23.71 16.77
CA PRO A 30 -17.73 -23.36 18.07
C PRO A 30 -16.23 -23.66 18.19
N ALA A 31 -15.69 -24.59 17.39
CA ALA A 31 -14.26 -24.89 17.39
C ALA A 31 -13.46 -23.91 16.52
N LEU A 32 -14.06 -23.40 15.43
CA LEU A 32 -13.52 -22.28 14.64
C LEU A 32 -13.73 -20.92 15.33
N ALA A 33 -14.77 -20.79 16.18
CA ALA A 33 -14.99 -19.61 17.03
C ALA A 33 -14.16 -19.63 18.33
N ALA A 34 -13.35 -20.66 18.56
CA ALA A 34 -12.21 -20.62 19.45
C ALA A 34 -10.97 -20.02 18.77
N GLN A 35 -11.14 -19.01 17.92
CA GLN A 35 -10.13 -17.95 17.84
C GLN A 35 -9.88 -17.58 19.30
N LYS A 36 -8.67 -17.85 19.79
CA LYS A 36 -8.19 -17.24 21.01
C LYS A 36 -8.46 -15.75 20.83
N ASN A 37 -9.52 -15.25 21.44
CA ASN A 37 -9.69 -13.83 21.64
C ASN A 37 -8.52 -13.45 22.52
N TYR A 38 -7.40 -13.10 21.87
CA TYR A 38 -6.32 -12.45 22.59
C TYR A 38 -6.95 -11.21 23.21
N SER A 39 -6.93 -11.14 24.53
CA SER A 39 -7.28 -9.91 25.19
C SER A 39 -6.36 -8.80 24.66
N ALA A 40 -6.79 -7.55 24.69
CA ALA A 40 -5.91 -6.43 24.36
C ALA A 40 -4.60 -6.52 25.18
N SER A 41 -4.65 -7.06 26.40
CA SER A 41 -3.49 -7.32 27.26
C SER A 41 -2.54 -8.39 26.67
N ASP A 42 -3.06 -9.45 26.02
CA ASP A 42 -2.22 -10.49 25.41
C ASP A 42 -1.52 -9.96 24.16
N TYR A 43 -2.23 -9.16 23.35
CA TYR A 43 -1.65 -8.49 22.18
C TYR A 43 -0.54 -7.52 22.60
N VAL A 44 -0.80 -6.70 23.58
CA VAL A 44 0.17 -5.74 24.13
C VAL A 44 1.33 -6.44 24.82
N GLN A 45 1.08 -7.56 25.55
CA GLN A 45 2.17 -8.33 26.15
C GLN A 45 3.09 -8.91 25.08
N ARG A 46 2.54 -9.38 23.95
CA ARG A 46 3.31 -9.85 22.79
C ARG A 46 4.11 -8.73 22.13
N LEU A 47 3.50 -7.54 21.96
CA LEU A 47 4.23 -6.35 21.50
C LEU A 47 5.39 -6.02 22.46
N LYS A 48 5.17 -6.05 23.77
CA LYS A 48 6.24 -5.84 24.77
C LYS A 48 7.30 -6.92 24.71
N ASP A 49 6.91 -8.16 24.53
CA ASP A 49 7.84 -9.29 24.47
C ASP A 49 8.64 -9.27 23.16
N SER A 50 8.03 -8.87 22.04
CA SER A 50 8.74 -8.65 20.78
C SER A 50 9.72 -7.47 20.86
N VAL A 51 9.31 -6.38 21.50
CA VAL A 51 10.16 -5.20 21.71
C VAL A 51 11.29 -5.49 22.72
N ARG A 52 11.03 -6.30 23.78
CA ARG A 52 12.06 -6.72 24.73
C ARG A 52 13.10 -7.66 24.10
N GLY A 53 12.72 -8.43 23.07
CA GLY A 53 13.63 -9.27 22.30
C GLY A 53 14.57 -8.46 21.41
N SER A 54 14.18 -7.25 21.00
CA SER A 54 14.99 -6.35 20.15
C SER A 54 15.87 -5.36 20.94
N ALA A 55 15.93 -5.47 22.26
CA ALA A 55 16.64 -4.52 23.14
C ALA A 55 18.17 -4.55 23.01
N THR A 56 18.74 -5.39 22.18
CA THR A 56 20.14 -5.34 21.76
C THR A 56 20.22 -5.08 20.26
N VAL A 57 19.74 -3.92 19.82
CA VAL A 57 20.16 -3.40 18.51
C VAL A 57 21.66 -3.20 18.61
N ASP A 58 22.41 -3.92 17.78
CA ASP A 58 23.84 -3.73 17.64
C ASP A 58 24.07 -2.37 16.97
N LEU A 59 24.10 -1.33 17.79
CA LEU A 59 24.30 0.05 17.37
C LEU A 59 25.71 0.30 16.81
N ASP A 60 26.56 -0.74 16.74
CA ASP A 60 27.99 -0.61 16.48
C ASP A 60 28.46 -1.10 15.10
N ALA A 61 27.61 -1.73 14.29
CA ALA A 61 28.04 -2.28 13.00
C ALA A 61 28.36 -1.20 11.95
N GLY A 62 29.45 -0.45 12.16
CA GLY A 62 30.03 0.42 11.12
C GLY A 62 29.38 1.77 10.91
N LYS A 63 28.38 2.14 11.71
CA LYS A 63 27.70 3.44 11.62
C LYS A 63 28.38 4.49 12.51
N ASP A 64 28.41 5.75 12.05
CA ASP A 64 28.99 6.87 12.82
C ASP A 64 28.22 7.09 14.13
N PRO A 65 28.87 6.96 15.31
CA PRO A 65 28.22 7.18 16.60
C PRO A 65 27.76 8.63 16.82
N ASN A 66 28.30 9.59 16.09
CA ASN A 66 27.95 11.02 16.18
C ASN A 66 26.86 11.43 15.19
N GLU A 67 26.50 10.56 14.28
CA GLU A 67 25.40 10.85 13.37
C GLU A 67 24.09 11.03 14.15
N VAL A 68 23.38 12.11 13.85
CA VAL A 68 22.08 12.41 14.44
C VAL A 68 21.01 11.67 13.66
N VAL A 69 20.24 10.86 14.35
CA VAL A 69 19.14 10.07 13.79
C VAL A 69 17.87 10.34 14.58
N ARG A 70 16.72 10.19 13.92
CA ARG A 70 15.45 10.14 14.66
C ARG A 70 15.33 8.79 15.33
N ALA A 71 15.18 8.79 16.65
CA ALA A 71 15.02 7.58 17.44
C ALA A 71 13.63 7.51 18.09
N MET A 72 13.06 6.32 18.08
CA MET A 72 11.85 5.96 18.83
C MET A 72 12.27 5.45 20.21
N VAL A 73 11.71 6.04 21.26
CA VAL A 73 11.88 5.64 22.64
C VAL A 73 10.58 5.03 23.15
N VAL A 74 10.58 3.74 23.41
CA VAL A 74 9.43 3.02 23.99
C VAL A 74 9.57 3.04 25.50
N THR A 75 8.49 3.39 26.20
CA THR A 75 8.51 3.54 27.67
C THR A 75 7.77 2.38 28.36
N ASP A 76 8.09 2.15 29.63
CA ASP A 76 7.41 1.16 30.48
C ASP A 76 6.02 1.63 30.98
N VAL A 77 5.66 2.87 30.65
CA VAL A 77 4.31 3.41 30.96
C VAL A 77 3.26 2.62 30.16
N PRO A 78 2.22 2.08 30.81
CA PRO A 78 1.22 1.31 30.07
C PRO A 78 0.48 2.16 29.02
N ALA A 79 0.31 1.64 27.81
CA ALA A 79 -0.49 2.28 26.77
C ALA A 79 -1.98 2.35 27.15
N ALA A 80 -2.76 3.21 26.50
CA ALA A 80 -4.16 3.39 26.83
C ALA A 80 -4.99 2.12 26.66
N VAL A 81 -4.72 1.34 25.63
CA VAL A 81 -5.39 0.05 25.38
C VAL A 81 -5.08 -0.98 26.46
N GLU A 82 -3.88 -0.97 27.02
CA GLU A 82 -3.52 -1.82 28.15
C GLU A 82 -4.31 -1.44 29.40
N GLN A 83 -4.41 -0.14 29.69
CA GLN A 83 -5.13 0.35 30.86
C GLN A 83 -6.63 0.12 30.76
N ALA A 84 -7.19 0.23 29.56
CA ALA A 84 -8.63 0.13 29.31
C ALA A 84 -9.10 -1.30 29.02
N GLY A 85 -8.18 -2.23 28.69
CA GLY A 85 -8.49 -3.61 28.33
C GLY A 85 -9.29 -3.75 27.02
N THR A 86 -9.27 -2.73 26.17
CA THR A 86 -9.96 -2.71 24.87
C THR A 86 -9.20 -1.85 23.87
N VAL A 87 -9.24 -2.24 22.60
CA VAL A 87 -8.72 -1.47 21.46
C VAL A 87 -9.75 -0.51 20.86
N THR A 88 -11.01 -0.56 21.29
CA THR A 88 -12.04 0.35 20.79
C THR A 88 -11.84 1.74 21.40
N TYR A 89 -11.72 2.75 20.54
CA TYR A 89 -11.42 4.14 20.95
C TYR A 89 -12.64 4.81 21.61
N THR A 90 -12.82 4.55 22.91
CA THR A 90 -13.90 5.07 23.75
C THR A 90 -13.43 6.25 24.60
N ALA A 91 -14.36 6.96 25.24
CA ALA A 91 -14.01 8.03 26.18
C ALA A 91 -13.11 7.54 27.35
N ALA A 92 -13.23 6.28 27.76
CA ALA A 92 -12.36 5.66 28.77
C ALA A 92 -10.92 5.51 28.22
N VAL A 93 -10.78 5.07 26.96
CA VAL A 93 -9.48 4.94 26.28
C VAL A 93 -8.85 6.30 26.06
N GLN A 94 -9.61 7.31 25.60
CA GLN A 94 -9.10 8.69 25.47
C GLN A 94 -8.57 9.24 26.81
N SER A 95 -9.29 8.98 27.90
CA SER A 95 -8.85 9.38 29.24
C SER A 95 -7.58 8.63 29.67
N ALA A 96 -7.46 7.36 29.31
CA ALA A 96 -6.26 6.55 29.56
C ALA A 96 -5.08 7.06 28.73
N GLU A 97 -5.26 7.36 27.43
CA GLU A 97 -4.24 7.92 26.57
C GLU A 97 -3.68 9.23 27.13
N ALA A 98 -4.55 10.15 27.54
CA ALA A 98 -4.14 11.39 28.17
C ALA A 98 -3.34 11.18 29.47
N ARG A 99 -3.56 10.10 30.21
CA ARG A 99 -2.75 9.72 31.37
C ARG A 99 -1.39 9.18 30.93
N THR A 100 -1.37 8.28 29.94
CA THR A 100 -0.13 7.72 29.37
C THR A 100 0.80 8.85 28.91
N LEU A 101 0.31 9.76 28.07
CA LEU A 101 1.09 10.89 27.54
C LEU A 101 1.68 11.75 28.69
N ARG A 102 0.90 12.05 29.72
CA ARG A 102 1.40 12.77 30.90
C ARG A 102 2.44 11.98 31.68
N SER A 103 2.29 10.66 31.79
CA SER A 103 3.21 9.81 32.56
C SER A 103 4.57 9.67 31.86
N GLN A 104 4.62 9.75 30.52
CA GLN A 104 5.85 9.76 29.74
C GLN A 104 6.72 11.01 30.00
N GLU A 105 6.15 12.09 30.48
CA GLU A 105 6.85 13.36 30.67
C GLU A 105 8.08 13.26 31.59
N SER A 106 8.10 12.32 32.53
CA SER A 106 9.26 12.09 33.40
C SER A 106 10.44 11.53 32.61
N VAL A 107 10.21 10.58 31.71
CA VAL A 107 11.21 9.98 30.82
C VAL A 107 11.63 10.99 29.76
N ILE A 108 10.69 11.67 29.13
CA ILE A 108 10.95 12.73 28.14
C ILE A 108 11.94 13.78 28.69
N ARG A 109 11.74 14.24 29.92
CA ARG A 109 12.66 15.20 30.55
C ARG A 109 14.05 14.63 30.75
N GLN A 110 14.21 13.35 31.06
CA GLN A 110 15.50 12.70 31.19
C GLN A 110 16.20 12.59 29.84
N VAL A 111 15.49 12.13 28.81
CA VAL A 111 16.01 12.01 27.44
C VAL A 111 16.42 13.37 26.90
N ARG A 112 15.59 14.41 27.10
CA ARG A 112 15.90 15.79 26.69
C ARG A 112 17.20 16.33 27.34
N ARG A 113 17.53 15.94 28.57
CA ARG A 113 18.80 16.35 29.20
C ARG A 113 20.02 15.72 28.52
N ILE A 114 19.86 14.54 27.95
CA ILE A 114 20.92 13.82 27.22
C ILE A 114 21.07 14.35 25.81
N THR A 115 19.94 14.56 25.13
CA THR A 115 19.91 14.84 23.68
C THR A 115 19.91 16.34 23.37
N GLY A 116 19.34 17.17 24.24
CA GLY A 116 19.04 18.57 23.96
C GLY A 116 17.87 18.80 23.00
N SER A 117 17.27 17.72 22.47
CA SER A 117 16.25 17.76 21.42
C SER A 117 14.82 17.84 21.98
N SER A 118 13.88 18.26 21.14
CA SER A 118 12.44 18.27 21.45
C SER A 118 11.79 16.97 20.98
N VAL A 119 10.64 16.62 21.59
CA VAL A 119 9.79 15.53 21.12
C VAL A 119 9.24 15.89 19.74
N ILE A 120 9.33 14.96 18.79
CA ILE A 120 8.80 15.08 17.43
C ILE A 120 7.40 14.49 17.38
N ASN A 121 7.25 13.24 17.80
CA ASN A 121 5.97 12.55 17.92
C ASN A 121 5.84 11.89 19.29
N GLN A 122 4.63 11.82 19.80
CA GLN A 122 4.30 11.14 21.06
C GLN A 122 3.06 10.27 20.88
N SER A 123 3.17 9.00 21.23
CA SER A 123 2.10 8.00 21.15
C SER A 123 1.76 7.48 22.54
N GLY A 124 0.46 7.32 22.82
CA GLY A 124 -0.02 6.84 24.11
C GLY A 124 -1.21 5.88 23.98
N TYR A 125 -1.71 5.67 22.77
CA TYR A 125 -2.90 4.85 22.53
C TYR A 125 -2.57 3.36 22.42
N LEU A 126 -1.96 2.91 21.33
CA LEU A 126 -1.61 1.50 21.10
C LEU A 126 -0.23 1.17 21.70
N VAL A 127 0.68 2.11 21.65
CA VAL A 127 2.06 2.01 22.14
C VAL A 127 2.35 3.21 23.02
N SER A 128 3.12 3.01 24.08
CA SER A 128 3.62 4.09 24.89
C SER A 128 5.04 4.45 24.47
N ALA A 129 5.16 5.41 23.54
CA ALA A 129 6.43 5.79 22.93
C ALA A 129 6.47 7.28 22.54
N PHE A 130 7.68 7.78 22.31
CA PHE A 130 7.88 9.10 21.69
C PHE A 130 9.14 9.07 20.81
N SER A 131 9.23 9.99 19.85
CA SER A 131 10.42 10.13 19.01
C SER A 131 11.13 11.46 19.23
N MET A 132 12.45 11.45 19.12
CA MET A 132 13.33 12.59 19.25
C MET A 132 14.59 12.38 18.39
N ASP A 133 15.19 13.48 17.93
CA ASP A 133 16.51 13.42 17.29
C ASP A 133 17.59 13.25 18.34
N MET A 134 18.51 12.31 18.11
CA MET A 134 19.65 12.07 18.98
C MET A 134 20.79 11.37 18.21
N THR A 135 22.02 11.49 18.71
CA THR A 135 23.12 10.71 18.13
C THR A 135 23.00 9.23 18.49
N ARG A 136 23.56 8.35 17.67
CA ARG A 136 23.62 6.91 17.99
C ARG A 136 24.29 6.62 19.31
N ALA A 137 25.32 7.41 19.69
CA ALA A 137 25.94 7.32 21.00
C ALA A 137 24.97 7.71 22.13
N GLN A 138 24.10 8.69 21.91
CA GLN A 138 23.07 9.08 22.89
C GLN A 138 21.97 8.02 23.01
N MET A 139 21.64 7.28 21.95
CA MET A 139 20.67 6.18 22.03
C MET A 139 21.06 5.14 23.09
N LYS A 140 22.34 4.79 23.19
CA LYS A 140 22.85 3.88 24.25
C LYS A 140 22.62 4.44 25.65
N GLN A 141 22.82 5.75 25.83
CA GLN A 141 22.61 6.41 27.12
C GLN A 141 21.11 6.47 27.47
N VAL A 142 20.28 6.71 26.46
CA VAL A 142 18.82 6.74 26.63
C VAL A 142 18.25 5.36 26.93
N ALA A 143 18.76 4.31 26.27
CA ALA A 143 18.33 2.92 26.52
C ALA A 143 18.65 2.44 27.93
N ALA A 144 19.63 3.06 28.61
CA ALA A 144 20.02 2.73 29.99
C ALA A 144 19.17 3.47 31.07
N LEU A 145 18.25 4.34 30.67
CA LEU A 145 17.41 5.10 31.60
C LEU A 145 16.29 4.23 32.20
N ASP A 146 16.00 4.45 33.47
CA ASP A 146 14.80 3.89 34.10
C ASP A 146 13.55 4.41 33.41
N GLY A 147 12.61 3.51 33.13
CA GLY A 147 11.38 3.84 32.41
C GLY A 147 11.48 3.74 30.89
N VAL A 148 12.65 3.40 30.34
CA VAL A 148 12.85 3.11 28.91
C VAL A 148 12.87 1.60 28.69
N VAL A 149 12.04 1.11 27.79
CA VAL A 149 11.98 -0.31 27.39
C VAL A 149 12.92 -0.58 26.23
N SER A 150 12.90 0.28 25.21
CA SER A 150 13.78 0.17 24.03
C SER A 150 14.00 1.53 23.37
N VAL A 151 15.09 1.62 22.60
CA VAL A 151 15.41 2.74 21.73
C VAL A 151 15.84 2.18 20.38
N SER A 152 15.18 2.60 19.30
CA SER A 152 15.51 2.19 17.94
C SER A 152 15.55 3.39 17.01
N GLU A 153 16.32 3.30 15.91
CA GLU A 153 16.22 4.30 14.85
C GLU A 153 14.83 4.22 14.22
N VAL A 154 14.22 5.38 13.94
CA VAL A 154 12.98 5.43 13.20
C VAL A 154 13.29 5.12 11.73
N THR A 155 12.66 4.07 11.21
CA THR A 155 12.85 3.67 9.82
C THR A 155 12.36 4.78 8.90
N THR A 156 13.23 5.26 8.01
CA THR A 156 12.87 6.26 7.01
C THR A 156 12.41 5.54 5.75
N TYR A 157 11.15 5.71 5.40
CA TYR A 157 10.60 5.20 4.14
C TYR A 157 10.80 6.26 3.05
N LYS A 158 11.53 5.92 1.99
CA LYS A 158 11.69 6.78 0.81
C LYS A 158 10.70 6.34 -0.25
N ALA A 159 9.63 7.07 -0.44
CA ALA A 159 8.82 6.95 -1.63
C ALA A 159 9.58 7.61 -2.79
N ARG A 160 9.87 6.89 -3.87
CA ARG A 160 10.52 7.44 -5.06
C ARG A 160 9.69 7.07 -6.29
N MET A 161 9.25 8.09 -7.04
CA MET A 161 8.69 7.95 -8.39
C MET A 161 9.78 8.00 -9.48
N THR A 162 10.98 7.54 -9.18
CA THR A 162 12.16 7.77 -10.00
C THR A 162 12.01 7.21 -11.42
N SER A 163 11.49 5.99 -11.54
CA SER A 163 11.39 5.32 -12.84
C SER A 163 10.29 5.90 -13.73
N ALA A 164 9.15 6.29 -13.21
CA ALA A 164 8.06 6.90 -13.98
C ALA A 164 8.48 8.23 -14.62
N LYS A 165 9.18 9.09 -13.87
CA LYS A 165 9.69 10.36 -14.38
C LYS A 165 10.78 10.18 -15.44
N GLU A 166 11.61 9.15 -15.32
CA GLU A 166 12.60 8.79 -16.32
C GLU A 166 11.93 8.24 -17.59
N MET A 167 10.98 7.32 -17.48
CA MET A 167 10.27 6.74 -18.61
C MET A 167 9.50 7.78 -19.42
N THR A 168 8.88 8.75 -18.76
CA THR A 168 8.17 9.87 -19.41
C THR A 168 9.11 10.98 -19.87
N SER A 169 10.42 10.90 -19.58
CA SER A 169 11.42 11.94 -19.82
C SER A 169 11.08 13.28 -19.14
N ALA A 170 10.25 13.28 -18.10
CA ALA A 170 9.89 14.49 -17.38
C ALA A 170 11.11 15.20 -16.78
N MET A 171 12.07 14.43 -16.24
CA MET A 171 13.30 14.97 -15.67
C MET A 171 14.19 15.65 -16.72
N GLU A 172 14.09 15.28 -18.00
CA GLU A 172 14.80 15.97 -19.08
C GLU A 172 14.23 17.37 -19.31
N LEU A 173 12.91 17.55 -19.17
CA LEU A 173 12.26 18.86 -19.30
C LEU A 173 12.59 19.80 -18.12
N TRP A 174 12.96 19.24 -16.96
CA TRP A 174 13.37 20.06 -15.81
C TRP A 174 14.75 20.69 -15.99
N LYS A 175 15.59 20.17 -16.87
CA LYS A 175 16.91 20.70 -17.11
C LYS A 175 16.83 22.07 -17.79
N ALA A 176 17.63 23.02 -17.33
CA ALA A 176 17.65 24.39 -17.85
C ALA A 176 17.92 24.46 -19.36
N GLU A 177 18.78 23.57 -19.88
CA GLU A 177 19.11 23.43 -21.32
C GLU A 177 17.89 23.01 -22.17
N ASN A 178 16.89 22.34 -21.56
CA ASN A 178 15.65 21.90 -22.20
C ASN A 178 14.44 22.80 -21.84
N GLY A 179 14.70 23.97 -21.26
CA GLY A 179 13.68 24.97 -20.93
C GLY A 179 13.35 25.09 -19.44
N GLY A 180 13.83 24.16 -18.60
CA GLY A 180 13.64 24.19 -17.15
C GLY A 180 12.18 24.08 -16.69
N SER A 181 11.34 23.34 -17.44
CA SER A 181 9.89 23.28 -17.21
C SER A 181 9.54 22.35 -16.06
N THR A 182 9.12 22.90 -14.95
CA THR A 182 8.67 22.18 -13.74
C THR A 182 7.18 22.37 -13.45
N GLY A 183 6.44 22.95 -14.39
CA GLY A 183 5.00 23.25 -14.26
C GLY A 183 4.69 24.65 -13.76
N GLU A 184 5.68 25.55 -13.66
CA GLU A 184 5.47 26.93 -13.24
C GLU A 184 4.45 27.68 -14.12
N GLY A 185 3.47 28.32 -13.46
CA GLY A 185 2.44 29.08 -14.13
C GLY A 185 1.35 28.22 -14.78
N ILE A 186 1.34 26.90 -14.50
CA ILE A 186 0.31 25.94 -14.93
C ILE A 186 -0.58 25.57 -13.76
N VAL A 187 -1.85 25.34 -14.04
CA VAL A 187 -2.85 24.85 -13.08
C VAL A 187 -3.43 23.53 -13.57
N VAL A 188 -3.34 22.50 -12.75
CA VAL A 188 -4.00 21.22 -12.99
C VAL A 188 -5.21 21.09 -12.06
N ALA A 189 -6.40 20.92 -12.60
CA ALA A 189 -7.59 20.56 -11.85
C ALA A 189 -7.62 19.04 -11.64
N VAL A 190 -7.47 18.59 -10.40
CA VAL A 190 -7.59 17.18 -10.02
C VAL A 190 -9.02 16.91 -9.60
N ILE A 191 -9.77 16.25 -10.48
CA ILE A 191 -11.18 15.89 -10.28
C ILE A 191 -11.21 14.46 -9.73
N ASP A 192 -11.25 14.35 -8.38
CA ASP A 192 -10.99 13.10 -7.67
C ASP A 192 -11.58 13.11 -6.25
N SER A 193 -11.01 12.39 -5.30
CA SER A 193 -11.44 12.30 -3.89
C SER A 193 -10.88 13.41 -2.98
N GLY A 194 -10.28 14.45 -3.54
CA GLY A 194 -9.71 15.56 -2.79
C GLY A 194 -8.18 15.50 -2.67
N ILE A 195 -7.61 16.48 -1.97
CA ILE A 195 -6.15 16.69 -1.83
C ILE A 195 -5.80 16.94 -0.37
N ASN A 196 -4.75 16.31 0.14
CA ASN A 196 -4.16 16.71 1.42
C ASN A 196 -3.24 17.91 1.24
N TYR A 197 -3.82 19.10 1.21
CA TYR A 197 -3.11 20.38 1.08
C TYR A 197 -2.18 20.71 2.25
N THR A 198 -2.26 19.97 3.36
CA THR A 198 -1.39 20.15 4.55
C THR A 198 -0.18 19.21 4.54
N HIS A 199 -0.07 18.32 3.56
CA HIS A 199 1.08 17.43 3.44
C HIS A 199 2.37 18.24 3.23
N PRO A 200 3.51 17.90 3.88
CA PRO A 200 4.78 18.60 3.71
C PRO A 200 5.21 18.75 2.25
N ASP A 201 4.92 17.75 1.41
CA ASP A 201 5.29 17.78 0.00
C ASP A 201 4.27 18.52 -0.89
N MET A 202 3.13 18.97 -0.33
CA MET A 202 2.14 19.79 -1.04
C MET A 202 2.40 21.30 -0.86
N GLN A 203 3.64 21.72 -1.12
CA GLN A 203 4.06 23.11 -0.99
C GLN A 203 4.58 23.65 -2.31
N MET A 204 4.42 24.96 -2.52
CA MET A 204 5.04 25.67 -3.61
C MET A 204 6.49 26.02 -3.25
N ARG A 205 7.41 25.91 -4.23
CA ARG A 205 8.73 26.49 -4.11
C ARG A 205 8.60 28.02 -3.96
N GLN A 206 9.41 28.59 -3.09
CA GLN A 206 9.27 29.99 -2.65
C GLN A 206 9.38 31.01 -3.78
N ASP A 207 10.14 30.70 -4.84
CA ASP A 207 10.43 31.54 -6.00
C ASP A 207 9.69 31.10 -7.27
N ALA A 208 8.83 30.07 -7.20
CA ALA A 208 8.08 29.59 -8.33
C ALA A 208 7.07 30.63 -8.85
N ARG A 209 6.97 30.74 -10.16
CA ARG A 209 5.99 31.61 -10.79
C ARG A 209 4.59 31.01 -10.68
N LEU A 210 3.73 31.66 -9.91
CA LEU A 210 2.32 31.28 -9.78
C LEU A 210 1.51 31.74 -11.01
N LYS A 211 0.55 30.94 -11.45
CA LYS A 211 -0.51 31.40 -12.37
C LYS A 211 -1.50 32.29 -11.65
N TYR A 212 -1.90 31.89 -10.46
CA TYR A 212 -2.83 32.62 -9.62
C TYR A 212 -2.24 32.88 -8.25
N THR A 213 -2.17 34.16 -7.89
CA THR A 213 -1.91 34.60 -6.52
C THR A 213 -3.17 34.39 -5.67
N LYS A 214 -3.01 34.50 -4.35
CA LYS A 214 -4.15 34.43 -3.43
C LYS A 214 -5.22 35.47 -3.79
N ALA A 215 -4.82 36.70 -4.10
CA ALA A 215 -5.76 37.78 -4.45
C ALA A 215 -6.53 37.48 -5.75
N ASP A 216 -5.85 36.93 -6.76
CA ASP A 216 -6.49 36.54 -8.01
C ASP A 216 -7.56 35.46 -7.78
N MET A 217 -7.22 34.46 -6.96
CA MET A 217 -8.16 33.37 -6.67
C MET A 217 -9.30 33.79 -5.76
N GLU A 218 -9.07 34.60 -4.75
CA GLU A 218 -10.15 35.13 -3.89
C GLU A 218 -11.17 35.90 -4.72
N ALA A 219 -10.73 36.69 -5.72
CA ALA A 219 -11.64 37.36 -6.65
C ALA A 219 -12.46 36.40 -7.51
N LYS A 220 -11.83 35.32 -8.03
CA LYS A 220 -12.52 34.29 -8.80
C LYS A 220 -13.50 33.48 -7.94
N ILE A 221 -13.12 33.14 -6.72
CA ILE A 221 -13.98 32.44 -5.73
C ILE A 221 -15.19 33.31 -5.38
N ALA A 222 -14.98 34.62 -5.15
CA ALA A 222 -16.08 35.54 -4.90
C ALA A 222 -17.06 35.65 -6.09
N ALA A 223 -16.55 35.59 -7.32
CA ALA A 223 -17.38 35.59 -8.53
C ALA A 223 -18.12 34.26 -8.72
N LEU A 224 -17.51 33.13 -8.34
CA LEU A 224 -18.12 31.79 -8.39
C LEU A 224 -19.18 31.62 -7.29
N GLY A 225 -18.98 32.23 -6.13
CA GLY A 225 -19.88 32.20 -4.98
C GLY A 225 -19.67 31.06 -3.98
N TYR A 226 -18.71 30.17 -4.21
CA TYR A 226 -18.33 29.07 -3.32
C TYR A 226 -16.88 28.62 -3.57
N GLY A 227 -16.40 27.66 -2.75
CA GLY A 227 -15.02 27.19 -2.74
C GLY A 227 -14.13 27.98 -1.78
N LYS A 228 -12.91 27.56 -1.61
CA LYS A 228 -11.93 28.18 -0.71
C LYS A 228 -10.55 28.24 -1.35
N TYR A 229 -9.78 29.24 -0.96
CA TYR A 229 -8.34 29.27 -1.12
C TYR A 229 -7.70 28.53 0.07
N TYR A 230 -6.79 27.60 -0.20
CA TYR A 230 -6.08 26.84 0.85
C TYR A 230 -4.62 27.26 0.97
N THR A 231 -3.84 27.08 -0.08
CA THR A 231 -2.42 27.43 -0.14
C THR A 231 -2.05 27.94 -1.53
N ASP A 232 -0.83 28.48 -1.71
CA ASP A 232 -0.32 28.83 -3.05
C ASP A 232 -0.20 27.59 -3.96
N LYS A 233 0.01 26.40 -3.40
CA LYS A 233 0.03 25.12 -4.12
C LYS A 233 -1.38 24.68 -4.52
N VAL A 234 -2.34 24.84 -3.64
CA VAL A 234 -3.76 24.52 -3.82
C VAL A 234 -4.59 25.79 -3.68
N PRO A 235 -4.57 26.69 -4.71
CA PRO A 235 -5.24 27.98 -4.61
C PRO A 235 -6.77 27.89 -4.67
N PHE A 236 -7.33 26.76 -5.10
CA PHE A 236 -8.77 26.50 -5.09
C PHE A 236 -9.06 25.07 -4.65
N GLY A 237 -10.14 24.91 -3.89
CA GLY A 237 -10.74 23.62 -3.60
C GLY A 237 -12.20 23.74 -3.23
N PHE A 238 -12.97 22.75 -3.65
CA PHE A 238 -14.38 22.60 -3.33
C PHE A 238 -14.79 21.12 -3.34
N SER A 239 -15.61 20.72 -2.36
CA SER A 239 -16.26 19.42 -2.34
C SER A 239 -17.64 19.53 -3.00
N TYR A 240 -17.88 18.77 -4.06
CA TYR A 240 -19.15 18.65 -4.75
C TYR A 240 -20.04 17.60 -4.09
N VAL A 241 -19.49 16.81 -3.20
CA VAL A 241 -20.15 15.80 -2.39
C VAL A 241 -20.18 16.29 -0.95
N ASP A 242 -21.27 16.61 -0.39
CA ASP A 242 -21.59 17.19 0.94
C ASP A 242 -20.57 16.95 2.09
N GLU A 243 -19.29 17.28 1.85
CA GLU A 243 -18.21 17.17 2.82
C GLU A 243 -17.62 18.55 3.14
N ASP A 244 -17.22 18.75 4.40
CA ASP A 244 -16.77 20.05 4.88
C ASP A 244 -15.35 20.42 4.42
N ASP A 245 -14.52 19.45 4.04
CA ASP A 245 -13.12 19.64 3.67
C ASP A 245 -12.72 18.75 2.48
N ILE A 246 -11.85 19.29 1.63
CA ILE A 246 -11.25 18.58 0.49
C ILE A 246 -10.16 17.58 0.90
N ASN A 247 -9.79 17.49 2.15
CA ASN A 247 -8.81 16.54 2.67
C ASN A 247 -9.50 15.25 3.13
N ASN A 248 -9.95 14.43 2.18
CA ASN A 248 -10.57 13.15 2.48
C ASN A 248 -9.52 12.16 2.99
N ARG A 249 -9.64 11.77 4.26
CA ARG A 249 -8.73 10.82 4.92
C ARG A 249 -9.17 9.36 4.78
N GLN A 250 -10.38 9.11 4.30
CA GLN A 250 -10.94 7.78 4.13
C GLN A 250 -10.69 7.25 2.72
N VAL A 251 -10.78 8.12 1.70
CA VAL A 251 -10.47 7.80 0.32
C VAL A 251 -9.25 8.61 -0.11
N THR A 252 -8.10 7.97 -0.14
CA THR A 252 -6.79 8.63 -0.36
C THR A 252 -6.37 8.69 -1.82
N HIS A 253 -7.21 8.24 -2.76
CA HIS A 253 -6.89 8.15 -4.18
C HIS A 253 -6.48 9.50 -4.77
N GLY A 254 -7.27 10.56 -4.57
CA GLY A 254 -6.96 11.91 -5.05
C GLY A 254 -5.69 12.50 -4.42
N LEU A 255 -5.38 12.13 -3.18
CA LEU A 255 -4.11 12.49 -2.56
C LEU A 255 -2.93 11.87 -3.32
N HIS A 256 -3.02 10.57 -3.67
CA HIS A 256 -2.00 9.88 -4.43
C HIS A 256 -1.85 10.48 -5.84
N VAL A 257 -2.96 10.67 -6.56
CA VAL A 257 -2.99 11.32 -7.88
C VAL A 257 -2.36 12.71 -7.85
N SER A 258 -2.74 13.54 -6.88
CA SER A 258 -2.18 14.89 -6.72
C SER A 258 -0.67 14.87 -6.44
N GLY A 259 -0.20 13.89 -5.69
CA GLY A 259 1.22 13.65 -5.43
C GLY A 259 1.98 13.33 -6.71
N ILE A 260 1.46 12.42 -7.53
CA ILE A 260 2.03 12.08 -8.84
C ILE A 260 2.11 13.30 -9.75
N VAL A 261 1.06 14.12 -9.78
CA VAL A 261 1.03 15.32 -10.60
C VAL A 261 2.05 16.35 -10.14
N ALA A 262 2.03 16.72 -8.85
CA ALA A 262 2.70 17.95 -8.44
C ALA A 262 3.21 18.00 -7.00
N ALA A 263 3.47 16.88 -6.32
CA ALA A 263 4.22 16.93 -5.07
C ALA A 263 5.58 17.62 -5.28
N ASN A 264 6.06 18.33 -4.27
CA ASN A 264 7.29 19.10 -4.29
C ASN A 264 8.12 18.87 -3.02
N GLY A 265 8.28 17.59 -2.67
CA GLY A 265 9.09 17.16 -1.54
C GLY A 265 10.56 17.01 -1.89
N ASP A 266 11.38 17.04 -0.86
CA ASP A 266 12.82 16.79 -0.98
C ASP A 266 13.08 15.27 -1.05
N GLU A 267 13.30 14.74 -2.25
CA GLU A 267 13.52 13.30 -2.49
C GLU A 267 14.82 12.78 -1.82
N GLU A 268 15.80 13.64 -1.54
CA GLU A 268 17.02 13.25 -0.83
C GLU A 268 16.73 12.98 0.66
N ASN A 269 15.76 13.68 1.21
CA ASN A 269 15.35 13.58 2.62
C ASN A 269 14.02 12.83 2.84
N GLY A 270 13.60 12.01 1.87
CA GLY A 270 12.43 11.14 2.02
C GLY A 270 11.11 11.76 1.57
N GLY A 271 11.13 12.95 0.99
CA GLY A 271 9.98 13.57 0.34
C GLY A 271 9.70 12.94 -1.04
N VAL A 272 8.60 13.36 -1.66
CA VAL A 272 8.18 12.92 -3.00
C VAL A 272 8.03 14.13 -3.90
N ALA A 273 8.63 14.06 -5.11
CA ALA A 273 8.41 15.04 -6.16
C ALA A 273 7.58 14.42 -7.29
N GLY A 274 6.50 15.11 -7.67
CA GLY A 274 5.64 14.76 -8.80
C GLY A 274 6.29 15.07 -10.15
N VAL A 275 5.52 14.90 -11.21
CA VAL A 275 5.99 15.16 -12.60
C VAL A 275 6.14 16.66 -12.87
N ALA A 276 5.27 17.48 -12.30
CA ALA A 276 5.24 18.95 -12.43
C ALA A 276 5.25 19.63 -11.05
N PRO A 277 6.38 19.57 -10.30
CA PRO A 277 6.43 19.96 -8.89
C PRO A 277 6.10 21.44 -8.63
N ASP A 278 6.18 22.31 -9.61
CA ASP A 278 5.85 23.74 -9.48
C ASP A 278 4.48 24.11 -10.11
N ALA A 279 3.67 23.14 -10.53
CA ALA A 279 2.30 23.39 -10.92
C ALA A 279 1.40 23.66 -9.70
N GLN A 280 0.42 24.53 -9.88
CA GLN A 280 -0.67 24.74 -8.92
C GLN A 280 -1.78 23.70 -9.15
N LEU A 281 -2.52 23.35 -8.11
CA LEU A 281 -3.58 22.33 -8.17
C LEU A 281 -4.93 22.93 -7.76
N PHE A 282 -5.98 22.66 -8.54
CA PHE A 282 -7.35 22.82 -8.07
C PHE A 282 -7.85 21.48 -7.53
N ALA A 283 -8.35 21.48 -6.30
CA ALA A 283 -8.90 20.30 -5.65
C ALA A 283 -10.42 20.22 -5.89
N MET A 284 -10.81 19.45 -6.88
CA MET A 284 -12.20 19.28 -7.30
C MET A 284 -12.71 17.94 -6.77
N GLN A 285 -13.19 17.93 -5.52
CA GLN A 285 -13.59 16.67 -4.87
C GLN A 285 -14.98 16.22 -5.34
N VAL A 286 -15.01 15.11 -6.07
CA VAL A 286 -16.22 14.46 -6.59
C VAL A 286 -16.47 13.07 -6.01
N PHE A 287 -15.52 12.53 -5.23
CA PHE A 287 -15.70 11.29 -4.48
C PHE A 287 -15.69 11.58 -2.99
N GLY A 288 -16.78 11.20 -2.32
CA GLY A 288 -16.92 11.26 -0.88
C GLY A 288 -16.33 10.05 -0.16
N SER A 289 -16.65 9.92 1.11
CA SER A 289 -16.16 8.85 2.00
C SER A 289 -16.53 7.43 1.54
N THR A 290 -17.52 7.27 0.66
CA THR A 290 -17.91 5.98 0.07
C THR A 290 -17.08 5.57 -1.15
N GLY A 291 -16.23 6.46 -1.66
CA GLY A 291 -15.46 6.22 -2.88
C GLY A 291 -16.28 6.26 -4.17
N SER A 292 -17.55 6.67 -4.12
CA SER A 292 -18.44 6.81 -5.28
C SER A 292 -18.60 8.26 -5.67
N GLY A 293 -18.64 8.54 -6.96
CA GLY A 293 -18.89 9.86 -7.54
C GLY A 293 -20.10 9.85 -8.49
N PHE A 294 -20.77 10.97 -8.59
CA PHE A 294 -21.93 11.13 -9.47
C PHE A 294 -21.60 12.02 -10.68
N ASN A 295 -22.25 11.73 -11.79
CA ASN A 295 -21.98 12.39 -13.08
C ASN A 295 -22.22 13.91 -13.03
N ASP A 296 -23.23 14.35 -12.31
CA ASP A 296 -23.57 15.77 -12.15
C ASP A 296 -22.53 16.54 -11.33
N ASP A 297 -21.93 15.91 -10.31
CA ASP A 297 -20.82 16.47 -9.55
C ASP A 297 -19.55 16.61 -10.41
N ILE A 298 -19.25 15.59 -11.24
CA ILE A 298 -18.14 15.63 -12.18
C ILE A 298 -18.35 16.75 -13.22
N ILE A 299 -19.54 16.87 -13.79
CA ILE A 299 -19.88 17.94 -14.74
C ILE A 299 -19.65 19.31 -14.12
N ARG A 300 -20.13 19.54 -12.91
CA ARG A 300 -19.93 20.82 -12.19
C ARG A 300 -18.45 21.09 -11.96
N ALA A 301 -17.67 20.07 -11.55
CA ALA A 301 -16.24 20.20 -11.35
C ALA A 301 -15.49 20.54 -12.64
N VAL A 302 -15.87 19.97 -13.77
CA VAL A 302 -15.32 20.29 -15.10
C VAL A 302 -15.66 21.74 -15.47
N GLU A 303 -16.94 22.15 -15.38
CA GLU A 303 -17.35 23.52 -15.67
C GLU A 303 -16.59 24.55 -14.81
N ASP A 304 -16.48 24.31 -13.52
CA ASP A 304 -15.82 25.24 -12.61
C ASP A 304 -14.31 25.29 -12.85
N SER A 305 -13.69 24.15 -13.23
CA SER A 305 -12.29 24.12 -13.65
C SER A 305 -12.02 25.04 -14.83
N VAL A 306 -12.90 25.03 -15.83
CA VAL A 306 -12.81 25.91 -17.01
C VAL A 306 -13.05 27.37 -16.63
N LYS A 307 -14.13 27.67 -15.85
CA LYS A 307 -14.44 29.03 -15.36
C LYS A 307 -13.31 29.64 -14.56
N LEU A 308 -12.65 28.84 -13.74
CA LEU A 308 -11.50 29.25 -12.92
C LEU A 308 -10.22 29.37 -13.75
N GLY A 309 -10.15 28.73 -14.92
CA GLY A 309 -9.05 28.80 -15.86
C GLY A 309 -7.95 27.78 -15.56
N ALA A 310 -8.31 26.55 -15.26
CA ALA A 310 -7.38 25.43 -15.27
C ALA A 310 -6.83 25.18 -16.69
N ASP A 311 -5.57 24.81 -16.80
CA ASP A 311 -4.91 24.47 -18.07
C ASP A 311 -5.09 22.98 -18.42
N ILE A 312 -5.14 22.15 -17.37
CA ILE A 312 -5.24 20.70 -17.48
C ILE A 312 -6.31 20.22 -16.50
N LEU A 313 -7.15 19.30 -16.97
CA LEU A 313 -8.07 18.55 -16.13
C LEU A 313 -7.58 17.10 -16.06
N ASN A 314 -7.40 16.58 -14.86
CA ASN A 314 -7.04 15.20 -14.60
C ASN A 314 -8.24 14.45 -14.01
N LEU A 315 -8.70 13.42 -14.73
CA LEU A 315 -9.79 12.54 -14.34
C LEU A 315 -9.28 11.11 -14.21
N SER A 316 -8.75 10.75 -13.06
CA SER A 316 -8.34 9.37 -12.75
C SER A 316 -9.55 8.56 -12.27
N LEU A 317 -10.56 8.51 -13.09
CA LEU A 317 -11.87 7.91 -12.81
C LEU A 317 -12.50 7.35 -14.08
N GLY A 318 -13.43 6.42 -13.93
CA GLY A 318 -14.20 5.91 -15.06
C GLY A 318 -15.09 4.73 -14.68
N GLY A 319 -15.98 4.39 -15.62
CA GLY A 319 -16.82 3.20 -15.58
C GLY A 319 -16.49 2.27 -16.73
N THR A 320 -16.51 0.96 -16.47
CA THR A 320 -16.15 -0.12 -17.41
C THR A 320 -16.90 -0.04 -18.73
N ALA A 321 -16.20 -0.33 -19.84
CA ALA A 321 -16.76 -0.46 -21.20
C ALA A 321 -17.68 0.71 -21.58
N GLY A 322 -17.11 1.91 -21.64
CA GLY A 322 -17.86 3.16 -21.78
C GLY A 322 -18.58 3.31 -23.11
N PHE A 323 -19.85 3.67 -23.03
CA PHE A 323 -20.64 4.14 -24.16
C PHE A 323 -20.94 5.62 -23.99
N TYR A 324 -21.07 6.33 -25.11
CA TYR A 324 -21.51 7.71 -25.09
C TYR A 324 -22.58 7.97 -26.16
N SER A 325 -23.30 9.06 -25.99
CA SER A 325 -24.27 9.53 -26.97
C SER A 325 -24.21 11.04 -27.06
N ASP A 326 -24.72 11.61 -28.17
CA ASP A 326 -24.81 13.06 -28.34
C ASP A 326 -25.67 13.75 -27.25
N ALA A 327 -26.42 12.98 -26.49
CA ALA A 327 -27.19 13.46 -25.35
C ALA A 327 -26.41 13.46 -24.05
N ASP A 328 -25.19 12.92 -24.00
CA ASP A 328 -24.37 12.84 -22.80
C ASP A 328 -23.83 14.23 -22.41
N TYR A 329 -24.24 14.70 -21.26
CA TYR A 329 -23.82 16.02 -20.75
C TYR A 329 -22.38 16.06 -20.29
N LEU A 330 -21.81 14.96 -19.78
CA LEU A 330 -20.41 14.91 -19.40
C LEU A 330 -19.50 14.99 -20.64
N GLN A 331 -19.87 14.29 -21.73
CA GLN A 331 -19.18 14.43 -23.01
C GLN A 331 -19.15 15.89 -23.48
N LYS A 332 -20.29 16.58 -23.39
CA LYS A 332 -20.38 18.01 -23.77
C LYS A 332 -19.52 18.89 -22.89
N ALA A 333 -19.46 18.60 -21.58
CA ALA A 333 -18.63 19.37 -20.66
C ALA A 333 -17.13 19.19 -20.96
N LEU A 334 -16.69 17.97 -21.26
CA LEU A 334 -15.30 17.71 -21.62
C LEU A 334 -14.92 18.31 -22.97
N ALA A 335 -15.80 18.19 -23.99
CA ALA A 335 -15.59 18.84 -25.29
C ALA A 335 -15.52 20.37 -25.14
N TYR A 336 -16.37 20.96 -24.32
CA TYR A 336 -16.30 22.38 -24.01
C TYR A 336 -15.00 22.78 -23.31
N ALA A 337 -14.49 21.95 -22.40
CA ALA A 337 -13.20 22.18 -21.74
C ALA A 337 -12.04 22.20 -22.77
N GLU A 338 -12.02 21.23 -23.69
CA GLU A 338 -11.04 21.17 -24.79
C GLU A 338 -11.15 22.38 -25.71
N GLU A 339 -12.36 22.73 -26.16
CA GLU A 339 -12.60 23.92 -27.00
C GLU A 339 -12.14 25.23 -26.36
N ASN A 340 -12.13 25.30 -25.01
CA ASN A 340 -11.62 26.43 -24.25
C ASN A 340 -10.12 26.32 -23.91
N GLY A 341 -9.41 25.37 -24.52
CA GLY A 341 -7.96 25.24 -24.49
C GLY A 341 -7.42 24.43 -23.32
N ALA A 342 -8.25 23.74 -22.54
CA ALA A 342 -7.80 22.84 -21.51
C ALA A 342 -7.42 21.47 -22.11
N VAL A 343 -6.36 20.84 -21.59
CA VAL A 343 -6.04 19.45 -21.89
C VAL A 343 -6.80 18.56 -20.91
N VAL A 344 -7.63 17.65 -21.42
CA VAL A 344 -8.45 16.76 -20.58
C VAL A 344 -7.82 15.36 -20.58
N CYS A 345 -7.08 15.03 -19.51
CA CYS A 345 -6.47 13.72 -19.33
C CYS A 345 -7.40 12.78 -18.57
N VAL A 346 -7.68 11.60 -19.13
CA VAL A 346 -8.59 10.61 -18.53
C VAL A 346 -7.94 9.23 -18.52
N ALA A 347 -8.00 8.54 -17.39
CA ALA A 347 -7.53 7.17 -17.28
C ALA A 347 -8.33 6.23 -18.19
N ALA A 348 -7.64 5.39 -18.97
CA ALA A 348 -8.28 4.45 -19.89
C ALA A 348 -9.14 3.39 -19.18
N GLY A 349 -8.84 3.09 -17.91
CA GLY A 349 -9.51 2.07 -17.10
C GLY A 349 -8.59 0.91 -16.71
N ASN A 350 -9.07 0.07 -15.81
CA ASN A 350 -8.33 -1.05 -15.24
C ASN A 350 -8.93 -2.42 -15.58
N ASP A 351 -9.73 -2.51 -16.67
CA ASP A 351 -10.51 -3.71 -16.97
C ASP A 351 -9.80 -4.69 -17.92
N GLY A 352 -8.63 -4.30 -18.46
CA GLY A 352 -7.85 -5.10 -19.41
C GLY A 352 -8.65 -5.51 -20.63
N THR A 353 -9.59 -6.44 -20.44
CA THR A 353 -10.61 -6.84 -21.40
C THR A 353 -11.99 -6.57 -20.84
N SER A 354 -12.98 -6.24 -21.70
CA SER A 354 -14.31 -5.85 -21.25
C SER A 354 -14.95 -6.91 -20.35
N ALA A 355 -15.52 -6.43 -19.29
CA ALA A 355 -16.54 -7.07 -18.46
C ALA A 355 -16.14 -8.14 -17.47
N SER A 356 -15.03 -8.13 -16.74
CA SER A 356 -15.02 -8.62 -15.37
C SER A 356 -13.72 -8.43 -14.59
N ASP A 357 -13.88 -8.29 -13.29
CA ASP A 357 -12.84 -8.33 -12.25
C ASP A 357 -12.04 -9.65 -12.23
N THR A 358 -12.31 -10.63 -13.08
CA THR A 358 -11.73 -11.97 -13.05
C THR A 358 -10.83 -12.31 -14.24
N GLY A 359 -10.58 -11.35 -15.13
CA GLY A 359 -9.38 -11.41 -16.02
C GLY A 359 -9.56 -12.07 -17.34
N VAL A 360 -10.37 -12.81 -17.85
CA VAL A 360 -10.50 -13.20 -19.26
C VAL A 360 -11.97 -13.39 -19.63
N ASN A 361 -12.58 -12.36 -20.16
CA ASN A 361 -13.91 -12.52 -20.74
C ASN A 361 -13.80 -12.79 -22.22
N THR A 362 -14.36 -13.90 -22.57
CA THR A 362 -14.71 -14.19 -23.95
C THR A 362 -16.19 -13.89 -24.12
N ASN A 363 -16.54 -13.27 -25.26
CA ASN A 363 -17.95 -13.20 -25.66
C ASN A 363 -18.48 -14.61 -25.94
N ASP A 364 -19.78 -14.74 -26.26
CA ASP A 364 -20.45 -16.04 -26.57
C ASP A 364 -19.78 -16.84 -27.70
N TRP A 365 -18.87 -16.21 -28.46
CA TRP A 365 -18.11 -16.82 -29.55
C TRP A 365 -16.71 -17.30 -29.11
N GLY A 366 -16.37 -17.16 -27.85
CA GLY A 366 -15.06 -17.53 -27.33
C GLY A 366 -13.93 -16.55 -27.74
N VAL A 367 -14.26 -15.35 -28.20
CA VAL A 367 -13.30 -14.31 -28.58
C VAL A 367 -13.11 -13.35 -27.43
N ILE A 368 -11.88 -12.95 -27.15
CA ILE A 368 -11.57 -11.92 -26.15
C ILE A 368 -12.15 -10.60 -26.61
N ASP A 369 -12.96 -9.98 -25.78
CA ASP A 369 -13.46 -8.63 -26.02
C ASP A 369 -12.43 -7.59 -25.55
N THR A 370 -11.95 -6.78 -26.47
CA THR A 370 -10.93 -5.76 -26.22
C THR A 370 -11.47 -4.33 -26.25
N GLY A 371 -12.77 -4.15 -26.36
CA GLY A 371 -13.42 -2.83 -26.30
C GLY A 371 -13.63 -2.36 -24.85
N ALA A 372 -12.57 -2.30 -24.06
CA ALA A 372 -12.65 -2.15 -22.61
C ALA A 372 -12.36 -0.71 -22.11
N VAL A 373 -12.11 0.24 -23.00
CA VAL A 373 -11.83 1.64 -22.60
C VAL A 373 -13.00 2.21 -21.83
N SER A 374 -12.72 2.77 -20.67
CA SER A 374 -13.72 3.31 -19.74
C SER A 374 -14.36 4.60 -20.23
N ASN A 375 -15.59 4.87 -19.80
CA ASN A 375 -16.20 6.19 -19.90
C ASN A 375 -15.72 7.03 -18.68
N PRO A 376 -15.21 8.29 -18.81
CA PRO A 376 -15.28 9.13 -20.03
C PRO A 376 -14.03 9.10 -20.95
N ALA A 377 -13.10 8.17 -20.77
CA ALA A 377 -11.93 8.09 -21.65
C ALA A 377 -12.25 7.81 -23.12
N THR A 378 -13.43 7.21 -23.40
CA THR A 378 -13.96 7.01 -24.77
C THR A 378 -14.40 8.30 -25.47
N TYR A 379 -14.56 9.41 -24.75
CA TYR A 379 -15.08 10.63 -25.33
C TYR A 379 -14.08 11.31 -26.27
N PRO A 380 -14.56 11.96 -27.37
CA PRO A 380 -13.67 12.60 -28.35
C PRO A 380 -12.75 13.66 -27.76
N GLY A 381 -13.21 14.47 -26.83
CA GLY A 381 -12.42 15.53 -26.18
C GLY A 381 -11.48 15.05 -25.04
N ALA A 382 -11.41 13.74 -24.79
CA ALA A 382 -10.55 13.17 -23.77
C ALA A 382 -9.25 12.64 -24.37
N LEU A 383 -8.11 13.03 -23.78
CA LEU A 383 -6.84 12.35 -23.98
C LEU A 383 -6.82 11.11 -23.08
N SER A 384 -7.08 9.94 -23.64
CA SER A 384 -7.12 8.68 -22.91
C SER A 384 -5.72 8.15 -22.66
N VAL A 385 -5.42 7.80 -21.41
CA VAL A 385 -4.09 7.38 -20.96
C VAL A 385 -4.14 5.95 -20.46
N ALA A 386 -3.41 5.05 -21.13
CA ALA A 386 -3.20 3.68 -20.71
C ALA A 386 -2.11 3.58 -19.62
N SER A 387 -2.13 2.48 -18.87
CA SER A 387 -1.06 2.16 -17.93
C SER A 387 0.06 1.37 -18.60
N VAL A 388 1.30 1.72 -18.26
CA VAL A 388 2.53 1.00 -18.63
C VAL A 388 3.26 0.59 -17.36
N ASP A 389 3.77 -0.62 -17.32
CA ASP A 389 4.55 -1.09 -16.18
C ASP A 389 5.88 -0.34 -16.08
N ASN A 390 6.21 0.07 -14.86
CA ASN A 390 7.48 0.76 -14.60
C ASN A 390 8.68 -0.09 -15.01
N SER A 391 9.70 0.56 -15.57
CA SER A 391 10.98 -0.07 -15.93
C SER A 391 11.81 -0.52 -14.73
N MET A 392 11.54 0.06 -13.56
CA MET A 392 12.19 -0.30 -12.30
C MET A 392 11.12 -0.65 -11.28
N LEU A 393 11.39 -1.68 -10.50
CA LEU A 393 10.56 -2.11 -9.38
C LEU A 393 11.26 -1.81 -8.05
N ARG A 394 10.48 -1.57 -7.03
CA ARG A 394 10.97 -1.48 -5.66
C ARG A 394 10.52 -2.70 -4.88
N GLY A 395 11.42 -3.28 -4.13
CA GLY A 395 11.14 -4.46 -3.34
C GLY A 395 12.09 -4.61 -2.17
N LYS A 396 12.14 -5.82 -1.64
CA LYS A 396 13.09 -6.22 -0.62
C LYS A 396 14.10 -7.17 -1.23
N SER A 397 15.31 -7.18 -0.70
CA SER A 397 16.32 -8.21 -0.95
C SER A 397 16.75 -8.85 0.36
N VAL A 398 17.26 -10.07 0.27
CA VAL A 398 17.81 -10.82 1.40
C VAL A 398 19.00 -11.63 0.95
N THR A 399 19.97 -11.83 1.82
CA THR A 399 20.98 -12.87 1.66
C THR A 399 20.66 -14.04 2.58
N ILE A 400 20.51 -15.23 2.00
CA ILE A 400 20.29 -16.49 2.71
C ILE A 400 21.60 -17.27 2.67
N THR A 401 22.08 -17.67 3.83
CA THR A 401 23.31 -18.47 3.95
C THR A 401 23.05 -19.81 4.61
N SER A 402 23.88 -20.81 4.31
CA SER A 402 23.95 -22.08 5.01
C SER A 402 25.40 -22.30 5.44
N GLY A 403 25.66 -22.22 6.73
CA GLY A 403 27.02 -22.18 7.25
C GLY A 403 27.79 -20.95 6.73
N LYS A 404 28.81 -21.19 5.87
CA LYS A 404 29.62 -20.12 5.26
C LYS A 404 29.24 -19.81 3.80
N ASP A 405 28.36 -20.62 3.24
CA ASP A 405 28.03 -20.54 1.82
C ASP A 405 26.79 -19.67 1.63
N THR A 406 26.84 -18.71 0.71
CA THR A 406 25.68 -17.96 0.25
C THR A 406 24.85 -18.85 -0.65
N VAL A 407 23.62 -19.13 -0.25
CA VAL A 407 22.66 -19.93 -1.01
C VAL A 407 21.87 -19.06 -1.97
N TYR A 408 21.49 -17.88 -1.49
CA TYR A 408 20.76 -16.89 -2.26
C TYR A 408 21.16 -15.49 -1.82
N SER A 409 21.25 -14.57 -2.76
CA SER A 409 21.33 -13.13 -2.48
C SER A 409 20.58 -12.43 -3.60
N GLY A 410 19.43 -11.84 -3.29
CA GLY A 410 18.60 -11.24 -4.32
C GLY A 410 17.24 -10.77 -3.82
N VAL A 411 16.38 -10.41 -4.76
CA VAL A 411 15.07 -9.82 -4.52
C VAL A 411 14.08 -10.84 -3.97
N VAL A 412 13.27 -10.42 -3.02
CA VAL A 412 12.17 -11.20 -2.46
C VAL A 412 10.91 -10.35 -2.36
N MET A 413 9.75 -11.00 -2.38
CA MET A 413 8.48 -10.37 -2.03
C MET A 413 8.25 -10.51 -0.54
N ASP A 414 8.10 -9.39 0.17
CA ASP A 414 7.83 -9.35 1.60
C ASP A 414 6.31 -9.36 1.84
N PHE A 415 5.81 -10.35 2.55
CA PHE A 415 4.39 -10.42 2.94
C PHE A 415 4.10 -9.69 4.26
N SER A 416 5.11 -9.31 5.01
CA SER A 416 4.94 -8.75 6.37
C SER A 416 4.41 -7.32 6.43
N GLN A 417 4.31 -6.62 5.30
CA GLN A 417 3.78 -5.24 5.15
C GLN A 417 4.23 -4.27 6.26
N GLY A 418 5.50 -4.35 6.65
CA GLY A 418 6.09 -3.47 7.66
C GLY A 418 6.00 -3.96 9.11
N ASN A 419 5.37 -5.09 9.40
CA ASN A 419 5.52 -5.81 10.66
C ASN A 419 6.79 -6.67 10.60
N HIS A 420 7.93 -6.01 10.55
CA HIS A 420 9.22 -6.67 10.39
C HIS A 420 9.57 -7.47 11.64
N THR A 421 9.30 -8.76 11.61
CA THR A 421 10.10 -9.65 12.43
C THR A 421 11.49 -9.67 11.81
N ASP A 422 12.47 -9.32 12.60
CA ASP A 422 13.85 -9.29 12.16
C ASP A 422 14.30 -10.71 11.78
N TRP A 423 14.44 -10.97 10.49
CA TRP A 423 14.94 -12.25 9.98
C TRP A 423 16.29 -12.61 10.55
N THR A 424 17.10 -11.61 10.94
CA THR A 424 18.41 -11.83 11.58
C THR A 424 18.25 -12.45 12.96
N SER A 425 17.16 -12.16 13.67
CA SER A 425 16.89 -12.67 15.01
C SER A 425 16.62 -14.18 15.06
N LEU A 426 16.33 -14.80 13.91
CA LEU A 426 16.12 -16.26 13.82
C LEU A 426 17.44 -17.01 14.10
N GLY A 427 18.58 -16.40 13.82
CA GLY A 427 19.86 -17.06 13.87
C GLY A 427 19.99 -18.18 12.84
N GLU A 428 20.75 -19.22 13.17
CA GLU A 428 20.90 -20.39 12.34
C GLU A 428 19.83 -21.43 12.69
N VAL A 429 18.86 -21.65 11.79
CA VAL A 429 17.67 -22.50 12.02
C VAL A 429 17.49 -23.53 10.93
N PRO A 430 16.90 -24.71 11.23
CA PRO A 430 16.55 -25.70 10.20
C PRO A 430 15.45 -25.16 9.27
N ILE A 431 15.51 -25.60 8.01
CA ILE A 431 14.48 -25.36 7.01
C ILE A 431 13.71 -26.66 6.73
N LEU A 432 12.38 -26.61 6.78
CA LEU A 432 11.49 -27.76 6.62
C LEU A 432 10.49 -27.52 5.48
N GLU A 433 10.32 -28.51 4.64
CA GLU A 433 9.40 -28.47 3.50
C GLU A 433 7.98 -28.85 3.92
N PHE A 434 6.97 -28.15 3.31
CA PHE A 434 5.55 -28.39 3.53
C PHE A 434 4.73 -28.50 2.24
N GLY A 435 5.32 -29.05 1.16
CA GLY A 435 4.64 -29.25 -0.12
C GLY A 435 3.93 -28.00 -0.60
N TYR A 436 2.64 -28.08 -0.87
CA TYR A 436 1.79 -26.95 -1.22
C TYR A 436 1.12 -26.29 0.00
N GLY A 437 1.36 -26.78 1.20
CA GLY A 437 0.71 -26.32 2.43
C GLY A 437 -0.72 -26.85 2.58
N ASP A 438 -1.05 -27.98 1.94
CA ASP A 438 -2.34 -28.63 2.10
C ASP A 438 -2.48 -29.22 3.51
N LEU A 439 -3.61 -28.95 4.17
CA LEU A 439 -3.83 -29.40 5.54
C LEU A 439 -3.73 -30.90 5.71
N PHE A 440 -4.31 -31.67 4.76
CA PHE A 440 -4.42 -33.12 4.88
C PHE A 440 -3.21 -33.86 4.30
N GLU A 441 -2.65 -33.36 3.21
CA GLU A 441 -1.55 -34.02 2.51
C GLU A 441 -0.18 -33.59 3.05
N ASP A 442 -0.01 -32.31 3.41
CA ASP A 442 1.30 -31.74 3.71
C ASP A 442 1.50 -31.40 5.20
N ILE A 443 0.45 -30.92 5.90
CA ILE A 443 0.56 -30.37 7.24
C ILE A 443 0.26 -31.41 8.33
N PHE A 444 -0.93 -31.99 8.35
CA PHE A 444 -1.33 -32.94 9.41
C PHE A 444 -0.39 -34.14 9.56
N PRO A 445 0.15 -34.73 8.48
CA PRO A 445 1.12 -35.84 8.63
C PRO A 445 2.41 -35.44 9.34
N LYS A 446 2.80 -34.18 9.30
CA LYS A 446 4.06 -33.67 9.87
C LYS A 446 3.94 -33.14 11.29
N LEU A 447 2.73 -32.81 11.78
CA LEU A 447 2.54 -32.16 13.08
C LEU A 447 3.23 -32.86 14.25
N SER A 448 3.23 -34.21 14.25
CA SER A 448 3.83 -34.99 15.35
C SER A 448 5.36 -35.08 15.29
N THR A 449 5.97 -34.62 14.21
CA THR A 449 7.42 -34.71 13.95
C THR A 449 8.10 -33.36 13.88
N LEU A 450 7.34 -32.29 14.11
CA LEU A 450 7.90 -30.93 14.11
C LEU A 450 8.88 -30.72 15.27
N PRO A 451 9.95 -29.95 15.07
CA PRO A 451 10.89 -29.65 16.13
C PRO A 451 10.26 -28.77 17.22
N GLU A 452 10.70 -28.92 18.46
CA GLU A 452 10.30 -28.03 19.58
C GLU A 452 10.95 -26.64 19.49
N GLY A 453 12.02 -26.49 18.71
CA GLY A 453 12.79 -25.25 18.54
C GLY A 453 12.36 -24.46 17.28
N PRO A 454 12.97 -23.28 17.07
CA PRO A 454 12.68 -22.43 15.91
C PRO A 454 13.09 -23.13 14.59
N TYR A 455 12.27 -22.90 13.55
CA TYR A 455 12.54 -23.38 12.20
C TYR A 455 11.83 -22.50 11.15
N VAL A 456 12.31 -22.57 9.92
CA VAL A 456 11.69 -21.92 8.76
C VAL A 456 10.89 -22.94 7.97
N ALA A 457 9.64 -22.63 7.64
CA ALA A 457 8.82 -23.46 6.77
C ALA A 457 9.00 -23.03 5.30
N LEU A 458 9.30 -23.99 4.43
CA LEU A 458 9.37 -23.82 2.98
C LEU A 458 8.13 -24.43 2.35
N VAL A 459 7.37 -23.62 1.57
CA VAL A 459 6.10 -24.06 0.97
C VAL A 459 5.98 -23.59 -0.47
N GLN A 460 5.43 -24.42 -1.36
CA GLN A 460 5.26 -24.11 -2.78
C GLN A 460 3.96 -23.34 -3.03
N ARG A 461 3.99 -22.38 -3.95
CA ARG A 461 2.80 -21.78 -4.57
C ARG A 461 2.00 -22.83 -5.35
N GLY A 462 0.66 -22.79 -5.28
CA GLY A 462 -0.23 -23.64 -6.08
C GLY A 462 -1.31 -24.35 -5.26
N LYS A 463 -2.03 -25.28 -5.89
CA LYS A 463 -3.18 -26.07 -5.36
C LYS A 463 -4.35 -25.22 -4.92
N ASP A 464 -4.58 -24.04 -5.50
CA ASP A 464 -5.66 -23.12 -5.14
C ASP A 464 -5.74 -22.78 -3.63
N ILE A 465 -4.62 -22.93 -2.92
CA ILE A 465 -4.48 -22.52 -1.52
C ILE A 465 -3.86 -21.12 -1.51
N SER A 466 -4.57 -20.18 -0.89
CA SER A 466 -4.11 -18.79 -0.82
C SER A 466 -2.79 -18.65 -0.08
N PHE A 467 -2.04 -17.60 -0.36
CA PHE A 467 -0.82 -17.28 0.40
C PHE A 467 -1.12 -17.06 1.88
N GLU A 468 -2.24 -16.41 2.18
CA GLU A 468 -2.72 -16.19 3.54
C GLU A 468 -2.95 -17.49 4.30
N ASP A 469 -3.65 -18.46 3.69
CA ASP A 469 -3.92 -19.75 4.31
C ASP A 469 -2.62 -20.51 4.56
N LYS A 470 -1.72 -20.56 3.56
CA LYS A 470 -0.40 -21.21 3.73
C LYS A 470 0.36 -20.62 4.91
N ILE A 471 0.47 -19.30 4.98
CA ILE A 471 1.20 -18.62 6.05
C ILE A 471 0.49 -18.82 7.40
N ASN A 472 -0.83 -18.64 7.44
CA ASN A 472 -1.62 -18.81 8.67
C ASN A 472 -1.54 -20.25 9.22
N TYR A 473 -1.58 -21.26 8.36
CA TYR A 473 -1.45 -22.67 8.79
C TYR A 473 -0.05 -22.96 9.33
N LEU A 474 0.98 -22.53 8.63
CA LEU A 474 2.37 -22.81 9.03
C LEU A 474 2.79 -22.03 10.29
N MET A 475 2.37 -20.78 10.42
CA MET A 475 2.67 -19.99 11.61
C MET A 475 1.75 -20.31 12.78
N GLY A 476 0.44 -20.48 12.52
CA GLY A 476 -0.58 -20.67 13.57
C GLY A 476 -0.65 -22.10 14.10
N MET A 477 -0.61 -23.09 13.23
CA MET A 477 -0.77 -24.52 13.59
C MET A 477 0.57 -25.24 13.75
N CYS A 478 1.51 -24.98 12.85
CA CYS A 478 2.81 -25.65 12.86
C CYS A 478 3.85 -24.90 13.72
N HIS A 479 3.53 -23.69 14.18
CA HIS A 479 4.42 -22.84 14.98
C HIS A 479 5.80 -22.60 14.32
N ALA A 480 5.82 -22.50 12.99
CA ALA A 480 7.03 -22.06 12.29
C ALA A 480 7.45 -20.67 12.76
N SER A 481 8.75 -20.40 12.80
CA SER A 481 9.26 -19.08 13.17
C SER A 481 9.23 -18.10 12.01
N ALA A 482 9.28 -18.62 10.77
CA ALA A 482 9.10 -17.86 9.54
C ALA A 482 8.64 -18.78 8.41
N VAL A 483 8.08 -18.20 7.36
CA VAL A 483 7.62 -18.91 6.15
C VAL A 483 8.29 -18.36 4.91
N ILE A 484 8.86 -19.24 4.09
CA ILE A 484 9.31 -18.92 2.74
C ILE A 484 8.36 -19.61 1.76
N VAL A 485 7.64 -18.83 0.99
CA VAL A 485 6.89 -19.33 -0.16
C VAL A 485 7.78 -19.27 -1.40
N TYR A 486 7.83 -20.31 -2.20
CA TYR A 486 8.54 -20.26 -3.48
C TYR A 486 7.58 -20.41 -4.66
N ASN A 487 7.91 -19.74 -5.78
CA ASN A 487 7.09 -19.79 -6.98
C ASN A 487 7.06 -21.20 -7.57
N ASN A 488 5.95 -21.56 -8.21
CA ASN A 488 5.76 -22.85 -8.87
C ASN A 488 6.38 -22.90 -10.28
N GLU A 489 6.80 -21.79 -10.83
CA GLU A 489 7.51 -21.69 -12.10
C GLU A 489 9.02 -21.73 -11.85
N ALA A 490 9.74 -22.56 -12.63
CA ALA A 490 11.19 -22.69 -12.53
C ALA A 490 11.90 -21.52 -13.24
N THR A 491 11.72 -20.32 -12.71
CA THR A 491 12.32 -19.07 -13.17
C THR A 491 13.03 -18.36 -12.02
N ASP A 492 13.84 -17.36 -12.34
CA ASP A 492 14.45 -16.47 -11.34
C ASP A 492 13.54 -15.30 -10.95
N GLU A 493 12.38 -15.21 -11.59
CA GLU A 493 11.41 -14.14 -11.36
C GLU A 493 10.66 -14.34 -10.03
N VAL A 494 10.58 -13.27 -9.24
CA VAL A 494 9.77 -13.20 -8.03
C VAL A 494 8.46 -12.47 -8.38
N PRO A 495 7.29 -13.10 -8.23
CA PRO A 495 6.01 -12.44 -8.51
C PRO A 495 5.82 -11.19 -7.63
N THR A 496 5.41 -10.09 -8.24
CA THR A 496 5.21 -8.80 -7.56
C THR A 496 3.75 -8.50 -7.21
N ASN A 497 2.81 -9.18 -7.86
CA ASN A 497 1.36 -8.97 -7.71
C ASN A 497 0.71 -10.02 -6.80
N VAL A 498 1.29 -10.24 -5.63
CA VAL A 498 0.79 -11.21 -4.65
C VAL A 498 0.64 -10.53 -3.28
N SER A 499 -0.42 -10.87 -2.58
CA SER A 499 -0.76 -10.29 -1.28
C SER A 499 -1.13 -11.39 -0.29
N ALA A 500 -0.93 -11.10 0.99
CA ALA A 500 -1.35 -11.93 2.12
C ALA A 500 -1.69 -11.03 3.32
N GLU A 501 -2.69 -10.16 3.14
CA GLU A 501 -3.01 -9.07 4.09
C GLU A 501 -3.34 -9.58 5.49
N SER A 502 -4.16 -10.63 5.60
CA SER A 502 -4.52 -11.20 6.91
C SER A 502 -3.37 -11.92 7.61
N ALA A 503 -2.31 -12.24 6.88
CA ALA A 503 -1.09 -12.88 7.38
C ALA A 503 0.08 -11.89 7.55
N SER A 504 -0.13 -10.61 7.34
CA SER A 504 0.91 -9.57 7.38
C SER A 504 1.59 -9.40 8.76
N GLN A 505 0.98 -9.93 9.82
CA GLN A 505 1.57 -9.98 11.16
C GLN A 505 2.68 -11.03 11.30
N TYR A 506 2.87 -11.90 10.32
CA TYR A 506 3.83 -13.00 10.38
C TYR A 506 5.09 -12.72 9.56
N THR A 507 6.18 -13.33 9.96
CA THR A 507 7.46 -13.30 9.23
C THR A 507 7.34 -14.22 8.02
N ALA A 508 7.10 -13.64 6.85
CA ALA A 508 6.95 -14.40 5.63
C ALA A 508 7.47 -13.64 4.40
N MET A 509 8.11 -14.37 3.49
CA MET A 509 8.54 -13.83 2.20
C MET A 509 8.30 -14.83 1.08
N MET A 510 8.31 -14.35 -0.16
CA MET A 510 8.29 -15.18 -1.36
C MET A 510 9.58 -15.03 -2.13
N VAL A 511 10.09 -16.14 -2.63
CA VAL A 511 11.27 -16.24 -3.48
C VAL A 511 10.90 -16.80 -4.85
N SER A 512 11.81 -16.72 -5.81
CA SER A 512 11.67 -17.33 -7.13
C SER A 512 11.60 -18.86 -7.06
N GLY A 513 11.14 -19.51 -8.14
CA GLY A 513 11.10 -20.96 -8.22
C GLY A 513 12.48 -21.61 -8.19
N ASN A 514 13.47 -21.00 -8.85
CA ASN A 514 14.84 -21.51 -8.84
C ASN A 514 15.48 -21.39 -7.46
N THR A 515 15.22 -20.28 -6.74
CA THR A 515 15.66 -20.14 -5.34
C THR A 515 14.99 -21.19 -4.44
N GLY A 516 13.69 -21.44 -4.65
CA GLY A 516 12.96 -22.51 -3.96
C GLY A 516 13.57 -23.89 -4.16
N ALA A 517 13.99 -24.20 -5.40
CA ALA A 517 14.68 -25.44 -5.70
C ALA A 517 16.02 -25.56 -4.95
N SER A 518 16.82 -24.51 -4.90
CA SER A 518 18.07 -24.46 -4.14
C SER A 518 17.84 -24.64 -2.63
N LEU A 519 16.79 -24.02 -2.08
CA LEU A 519 16.41 -24.20 -0.67
C LEU A 519 15.92 -25.64 -0.41
N MET A 520 15.25 -26.27 -1.37
CA MET A 520 14.81 -27.66 -1.27
C MET A 520 16.01 -28.64 -1.17
N GLU A 521 17.12 -28.37 -1.86
CA GLU A 521 18.34 -29.15 -1.70
C GLU A 521 18.88 -29.09 -0.26
N LEU A 522 18.80 -27.94 0.39
CA LEU A 522 19.17 -27.79 1.81
C LEU A 522 18.23 -28.57 2.74
N VAL A 523 16.93 -28.55 2.46
CA VAL A 523 15.96 -29.38 3.21
C VAL A 523 16.35 -30.85 3.14
N GLN A 524 16.67 -31.35 1.93
CA GLN A 524 17.06 -32.76 1.72
C GLN A 524 18.38 -33.10 2.42
N ALA A 525 19.29 -32.13 2.52
CA ALA A 525 20.55 -32.27 3.24
C ALA A 525 20.40 -32.15 4.77
N GLY A 526 19.23 -31.77 5.28
CA GLY A 526 19.02 -31.49 6.71
C GLY A 526 19.84 -30.30 7.21
N ALA A 527 20.09 -29.32 6.32
CA ALA A 527 20.91 -28.16 6.60
C ALA A 527 20.13 -27.07 7.36
N THR A 528 20.87 -26.14 7.95
CA THR A 528 20.36 -24.93 8.58
C THR A 528 20.54 -23.73 7.65
N VAL A 529 19.74 -22.68 7.85
CA VAL A 529 19.82 -21.41 7.14
C VAL A 529 19.87 -20.24 8.10
N SER A 530 20.50 -19.15 7.68
CA SER A 530 20.47 -17.86 8.36
C SER A 530 20.27 -16.73 7.35
N PHE A 531 19.90 -15.56 7.84
CA PHE A 531 19.46 -14.42 7.04
C PHE A 531 20.17 -13.14 7.48
N ASP A 532 20.50 -12.26 6.54
CA ASP A 532 21.08 -10.93 6.83
C ASP A 532 20.03 -9.83 7.06
N GLY A 533 18.74 -10.19 7.01
CA GLY A 533 17.61 -9.26 7.10
C GLY A 533 17.07 -8.84 5.75
N LEU A 534 15.96 -8.07 5.77
CA LEU A 534 15.36 -7.53 4.55
C LEU A 534 15.87 -6.12 4.29
N HIS A 535 16.42 -5.90 3.10
CA HIS A 535 16.96 -4.61 2.66
C HIS A 535 16.12 -4.02 1.53
N ASP A 536 15.86 -2.71 1.58
CA ASP A 536 15.20 -2.02 0.47
C ASP A 536 16.09 -2.04 -0.79
N VAL A 537 15.52 -2.42 -1.92
CA VAL A 537 16.21 -2.49 -3.20
C VAL A 537 15.33 -1.95 -4.32
N VAL A 538 15.98 -1.30 -5.30
CA VAL A 538 15.39 -0.93 -6.59
C VAL A 538 16.09 -1.75 -7.66
N TYR A 539 15.29 -2.44 -8.50
CA TYR A 539 15.80 -3.38 -9.49
C TYR A 539 15.04 -3.25 -10.82
N PRO A 540 15.65 -3.63 -11.96
CA PRO A 540 14.98 -3.60 -13.26
C PRO A 540 13.75 -4.51 -13.29
N ASN A 541 12.67 -4.02 -13.91
CA ASN A 541 11.53 -4.83 -14.30
C ASN A 541 11.80 -5.43 -15.69
N GLU A 542 12.56 -6.51 -15.74
CA GLU A 542 12.95 -7.14 -16.99
C GLU A 542 11.78 -7.85 -17.69
N ALA A 543 10.76 -8.26 -16.93
CA ALA A 543 9.65 -9.04 -17.45
C ALA A 543 8.62 -8.17 -18.18
N THR A 544 8.21 -7.06 -17.60
CA THR A 544 7.09 -6.25 -18.13
C THR A 544 7.41 -4.76 -18.25
N GLY A 545 8.59 -4.32 -17.81
CA GLY A 545 8.98 -2.92 -17.84
C GLY A 545 8.85 -2.29 -19.21
N GLY A 546 8.07 -1.22 -19.32
CA GLY A 546 7.75 -0.55 -20.58
C GLY A 546 6.66 -1.22 -21.41
N CYS A 547 6.12 -2.36 -20.98
CA CYS A 547 4.96 -2.98 -21.61
C CYS A 547 3.66 -2.36 -21.07
N VAL A 548 2.60 -2.39 -21.86
CA VAL A 548 1.25 -2.01 -21.38
C VAL A 548 0.86 -2.97 -20.25
N SER A 549 0.41 -2.40 -19.13
CA SER A 549 0.00 -3.19 -17.97
C SER A 549 -1.17 -4.12 -18.32
N THR A 550 -1.15 -5.34 -17.82
CA THR A 550 -2.16 -6.36 -18.15
C THR A 550 -3.58 -5.96 -17.76
N PHE A 551 -3.72 -5.09 -16.75
CA PHE A 551 -5.01 -4.56 -16.33
C PHE A 551 -5.44 -3.32 -17.11
N SER A 552 -4.53 -2.65 -17.88
CA SER A 552 -4.90 -1.42 -18.58
C SER A 552 -5.97 -1.69 -19.64
N SER A 553 -7.05 -0.93 -19.59
CA SER A 553 -8.08 -0.98 -20.61
C SER A 553 -7.55 -0.48 -21.96
N TRP A 554 -7.98 -1.12 -23.05
CA TRP A 554 -7.58 -0.80 -24.41
C TRP A 554 -8.63 -1.25 -25.42
N GLY A 555 -8.46 -0.89 -26.67
CA GLY A 555 -9.29 -1.31 -27.78
C GLY A 555 -9.99 -0.15 -28.46
N SER A 556 -10.93 -0.48 -29.36
CA SER A 556 -11.73 0.52 -30.04
C SER A 556 -12.86 1.03 -29.16
N THR A 557 -13.21 2.31 -29.32
CA THR A 557 -14.46 2.85 -28.79
C THR A 557 -15.67 2.25 -29.53
N PRO A 558 -16.90 2.44 -29.02
CA PRO A 558 -18.11 2.05 -29.74
C PRO A 558 -18.26 2.68 -31.15
N THR A 559 -17.59 3.81 -31.38
CA THR A 559 -17.54 4.49 -32.70
C THR A 559 -16.34 4.07 -33.55
N LEU A 560 -15.58 3.04 -33.09
CA LEU A 560 -14.41 2.48 -33.75
C LEU A 560 -13.20 3.44 -33.82
N ASP A 561 -13.17 4.45 -32.95
CA ASP A 561 -11.97 5.24 -32.73
C ASP A 561 -10.92 4.45 -31.97
N ILE A 562 -9.65 4.72 -32.23
CA ILE A 562 -8.54 4.08 -31.53
C ILE A 562 -8.28 4.83 -30.23
N LYS A 563 -8.41 4.14 -29.11
CA LYS A 563 -8.10 4.60 -27.75
C LYS A 563 -7.35 3.49 -27.01
N PRO A 564 -6.50 3.80 -26.04
CA PRO A 564 -6.01 5.14 -25.62
C PRO A 564 -5.00 5.74 -26.62
N GLU A 565 -4.83 7.07 -26.59
CA GLU A 565 -3.89 7.77 -27.46
C GLU A 565 -2.45 7.68 -26.98
N ILE A 566 -2.26 7.66 -25.67
CA ILE A 566 -0.93 7.60 -25.03
C ILE A 566 -0.95 6.62 -23.87
N SER A 567 0.24 6.34 -23.35
CA SER A 567 0.41 5.53 -22.15
C SER A 567 1.43 6.17 -21.20
N ALA A 568 1.24 5.92 -19.89
CA ALA A 568 2.14 6.40 -18.83
C ALA A 568 2.25 5.35 -17.72
N PRO A 569 3.39 5.30 -17.01
CA PRO A 569 3.57 4.40 -15.88
C PRO A 569 2.73 4.80 -14.68
#